data_3e8253f1592ea1954d15aa27c3c26394
#
_entry.id   3e8253f1592ea1954d15aa27c3c26394
#
_cell.length_a   1.000
_cell.length_b   1.000
_cell.length_c   1.000
_cell.angle_alpha   90.00
_cell.angle_beta   90.00
_cell.angle_gamma   90.00
#
_symmetry.space_group_name_H-M   'P 1'
#
loop_
_entity.id
_entity.type
_entity.pdbx_description
1 polymer ?
#
loop_
_entity_poly.entity_id
_entity_poly.type
_entity_poly.pdbx_seq_one_letter_code
_entity_poly.pdbx_strand_id
1 'polypeptide(L)'
;LISIDDLTEREILKILAKIAYFKKKKKVAKHLGKSVGLLFEKFSTRTRLSFESAIAKLGANPIFINKQDTQLSRGESIVETARMFSFYLDALVYRTDSDSKINDFHKASNIPIINALSDLEHPTQIISDIFTIKEVFNKKNIRKINICYIGDANNIAISFAKIAKIL
;
A
#
# COMPACT_ATOMS: atom_id res chain seq x y z
N LEU A 1 3.74 4.24 4.40
CA LEU A 1 3.38 2.92 4.90
C LEU A 1 4.23 1.88 4.17
N ILE A 2 5.34 1.48 4.74
CA ILE A 2 6.26 0.49 4.17
C ILE A 2 5.97 -0.90 4.74
N SER A 3 5.81 -0.97 6.05
CA SER A 3 5.54 -2.19 6.81
C SER A 3 4.29 -2.02 7.68
N ILE A 4 3.70 -3.13 8.09
CA ILE A 4 2.65 -3.13 9.13
C ILE A 4 3.23 -2.68 10.48
N ASP A 5 4.51 -2.95 10.73
CA ASP A 5 5.20 -2.51 11.95
C ASP A 5 5.33 -0.98 12.07
N ASP A 6 5.11 -0.21 10.96
CA ASP A 6 5.06 1.26 10.98
C ASP A 6 3.80 1.80 11.67
N LEU A 7 2.81 0.95 11.96
CA LEU A 7 1.51 1.34 12.47
C LEU A 7 1.32 0.92 13.92
N THR A 8 0.79 1.82 14.70
CA THR A 8 0.23 1.51 16.01
C THR A 8 -1.19 0.93 15.87
N GLU A 9 -1.66 0.21 16.88
CA GLU A 9 -3.04 -0.26 16.95
C GLU A 9 -4.06 0.88 16.71
N ARG A 10 -3.83 2.04 17.32
CA ARG A 10 -4.70 3.21 17.17
C ARG A 10 -4.78 3.67 15.72
N GLU A 11 -3.69 3.62 14.97
CA GLU A 11 -3.65 3.99 13.56
C GLU A 11 -4.35 2.96 12.69
N ILE A 12 -4.15 1.67 12.94
CA ILE A 12 -4.89 0.61 12.26
C ILE A 12 -6.39 0.79 12.45
N LEU A 13 -6.85 0.99 13.68
CA LEU A 13 -8.27 1.21 13.96
C LEU A 13 -8.82 2.46 13.27
N LYS A 14 -8.05 3.56 13.18
CA LYS A 14 -8.42 4.76 12.41
C LYS A 14 -8.51 4.47 10.91
N ILE A 15 -7.59 3.68 10.35
CA ILE A 15 -7.63 3.29 8.94
C ILE A 15 -8.88 2.45 8.67
N LEU A 16 -9.19 1.47 9.50
CA LEU A 16 -10.40 0.65 9.37
C LEU A 16 -11.69 1.50 9.42
N ALA A 17 -11.73 2.50 10.31
CA ALA A 17 -12.85 3.45 10.38
C ALA A 17 -12.97 4.31 9.11
N LYS A 18 -11.84 4.77 8.55
CA LYS A 18 -11.82 5.51 7.28
C LYS A 18 -12.26 4.64 6.10
N ILE A 19 -11.86 3.38 6.05
CA ILE A 19 -12.33 2.44 5.01
C ILE A 19 -13.85 2.32 5.06
N ALA A 20 -14.43 2.11 6.25
CA ALA A 20 -15.88 2.04 6.44
C ALA A 20 -16.59 3.33 5.99
N TYR A 21 -16.00 4.49 6.29
CA TYR A 21 -16.51 5.80 5.87
C TYR A 21 -16.50 5.95 4.34
N PHE A 22 -15.38 5.66 3.69
CA PHE A 22 -15.25 5.80 2.23
C PHE A 22 -16.11 4.79 1.47
N LYS A 23 -16.28 3.58 2.00
CA LYS A 23 -17.16 2.56 1.41
C LYS A 23 -18.64 3.01 1.35
N LYS A 24 -19.07 3.83 2.30
CA LYS A 24 -20.44 4.38 2.34
C LYS A 24 -20.60 5.63 1.47
N LYS A 25 -19.53 6.34 1.14
CA LYS A 25 -19.60 7.60 0.37
C LYS A 25 -19.37 7.38 -1.11
N LYS A 26 -20.29 7.89 -1.95
CA LYS A 26 -20.20 7.77 -3.41
C LYS A 26 -19.23 8.72 -4.08
N LYS A 27 -18.85 9.84 -3.44
CA LYS A 27 -17.90 10.84 -3.99
C LYS A 27 -17.01 11.40 -2.87
N VAL A 28 -15.71 11.39 -3.10
CA VAL A 28 -14.70 11.91 -2.15
C VAL A 28 -13.59 12.60 -2.96
N ALA A 29 -13.94 13.56 -3.81
CA ALA A 29 -12.93 14.36 -4.51
C ALA A 29 -12.35 15.39 -3.54
N LYS A 30 -11.12 15.18 -3.04
CA LYS A 30 -10.42 16.08 -2.10
C LYS A 30 -8.97 16.39 -2.47
N HIS A 31 -8.44 15.70 -3.47
CA HIS A 31 -7.02 15.77 -3.81
C HIS A 31 -6.79 16.23 -5.27
N LEU A 32 -7.58 17.22 -5.70
CA LEU A 32 -7.44 17.83 -7.04
C LEU A 32 -6.03 18.40 -7.22
N GLY A 33 -5.46 18.16 -8.39
CA GLY A 33 -4.12 18.62 -8.74
C GLY A 33 -2.97 17.79 -8.15
N LYS A 34 -3.25 16.77 -7.34
CA LYS A 34 -2.23 15.85 -6.82
C LYS A 34 -1.93 14.74 -7.82
N SER A 35 -0.66 14.36 -7.92
CA SER A 35 -0.18 13.26 -8.76
C SER A 35 0.36 12.13 -7.91
N VAL A 36 -0.14 10.92 -8.12
CA VAL A 36 0.30 9.73 -7.40
C VAL A 36 0.90 8.73 -8.38
N GLY A 37 2.20 8.48 -8.24
CA GLY A 37 2.89 7.48 -9.05
C GLY A 37 2.53 6.05 -8.62
N LEU A 38 2.49 5.15 -9.58
CA LEU A 38 2.27 3.72 -9.38
C LEU A 38 3.44 2.99 -10.05
N LEU A 39 4.55 2.82 -9.33
CA LEU A 39 5.72 2.11 -9.82
C LEU A 39 5.58 0.61 -9.55
N PHE A 40 5.51 -0.18 -10.61
CA PHE A 40 5.32 -1.62 -10.54
C PHE A 40 6.46 -2.36 -11.26
N GLU A 41 7.27 -3.11 -10.51
CA GLU A 41 8.32 -3.97 -11.05
C GLU A 41 7.80 -5.39 -11.40
N LYS A 42 6.65 -5.78 -10.85
CA LYS A 42 5.97 -7.06 -11.12
C LYS A 42 4.57 -6.83 -11.67
N PHE A 43 4.12 -7.73 -12.53
CA PHE A 43 2.75 -7.72 -13.05
C PHE A 43 1.71 -7.77 -11.93
N SER A 44 0.68 -6.96 -12.08
CA SER A 44 -0.43 -6.92 -11.13
C SER A 44 -1.67 -6.30 -11.78
N THR A 45 -2.70 -7.09 -11.92
CA THR A 45 -3.98 -6.58 -12.44
C THR A 45 -4.82 -5.97 -11.32
N ARG A 46 -5.13 -6.76 -10.29
CA ARG A 46 -6.03 -6.32 -9.21
C ARG A 46 -5.49 -5.16 -8.40
N THR A 47 -4.25 -5.25 -7.94
CA THR A 47 -3.63 -4.19 -7.12
C THR A 47 -3.52 -2.89 -7.92
N ARG A 48 -3.07 -2.97 -9.17
CA ARG A 48 -2.98 -1.81 -10.06
C ARG A 48 -4.33 -1.12 -10.23
N LEU A 49 -5.35 -1.84 -10.70
CA LEU A 49 -6.68 -1.29 -10.94
C LEU A 49 -7.31 -0.72 -9.67
N SER A 50 -7.09 -1.35 -8.51
CA SER A 50 -7.63 -0.86 -7.24
C SER A 50 -7.02 0.50 -6.85
N PHE A 51 -5.69 0.65 -6.98
CA PHE A 51 -5.03 1.92 -6.69
C PHE A 51 -5.39 3.00 -7.72
N GLU A 52 -5.33 2.70 -9.02
CA GLU A 52 -5.72 3.66 -10.07
C GLU A 52 -7.15 4.18 -9.86
N SER A 53 -8.10 3.26 -9.64
CA SER A 53 -9.49 3.62 -9.39
C SER A 53 -9.69 4.43 -8.10
N ALA A 54 -8.99 4.05 -7.01
CA ALA A 54 -9.10 4.75 -5.74
C ALA A 54 -8.53 6.17 -5.83
N ILE A 55 -7.36 6.35 -6.43
CA ILE A 55 -6.70 7.64 -6.62
C ILE A 55 -7.59 8.57 -7.46
N ALA A 56 -8.11 8.07 -8.58
CA ALA A 56 -9.03 8.83 -9.43
C ALA A 56 -10.32 9.24 -8.70
N LYS A 57 -10.92 8.34 -7.89
CA LYS A 57 -12.09 8.66 -7.05
C LYS A 57 -11.80 9.70 -5.97
N LEU A 58 -10.55 9.79 -5.52
CA LEU A 58 -10.11 10.85 -4.59
C LEU A 58 -9.85 12.19 -5.30
N GLY A 59 -9.95 12.24 -6.62
CA GLY A 59 -9.72 13.44 -7.44
C GLY A 59 -8.24 13.69 -7.73
N ALA A 60 -7.36 12.77 -7.40
CA ALA A 60 -5.95 12.83 -7.75
C ALA A 60 -5.71 12.14 -9.10
N ASN A 61 -4.56 12.42 -9.72
CA ASN A 61 -4.15 11.85 -10.99
C ASN A 61 -3.25 10.62 -10.76
N PRO A 62 -3.67 9.40 -11.11
CA PRO A 62 -2.80 8.21 -11.06
C PRO A 62 -1.86 8.20 -12.27
N ILE A 63 -0.56 8.02 -12.03
CA ILE A 63 0.46 7.91 -13.08
C ILE A 63 1.07 6.51 -12.98
N PHE A 64 0.69 5.62 -13.90
CA PHE A 64 1.29 4.30 -13.95
C PHE A 64 2.69 4.36 -14.57
N ILE A 65 3.65 3.73 -13.89
CA ILE A 65 5.05 3.71 -14.26
C ILE A 65 5.50 2.24 -14.25
N ASN A 66 5.78 1.70 -15.43
CA ASN A 66 6.40 0.39 -15.54
C ASN A 66 7.92 0.54 -15.37
N LYS A 67 8.54 -0.33 -14.60
CA LYS A 67 10.00 -0.34 -14.44
C LYS A 67 10.74 -0.33 -15.79
N GLN A 68 10.25 -1.06 -16.77
CA GLN A 68 10.87 -1.15 -18.09
C GLN A 68 10.90 0.18 -18.84
N ASP A 69 9.96 1.09 -18.52
CA ASP A 69 9.86 2.42 -19.13
C ASP A 69 10.69 3.47 -18.37
N THR A 70 11.38 3.06 -17.29
CA THR A 70 12.21 3.93 -16.45
C THR A 70 13.71 3.70 -16.68
N GLN A 71 14.52 4.66 -16.28
CA GLN A 71 15.97 4.53 -16.32
C GLN A 71 16.50 3.50 -15.30
N LEU A 72 15.69 3.06 -14.32
CA LEU A 72 16.02 1.94 -13.43
C LEU A 72 16.34 0.66 -14.21
N SER A 73 15.70 0.44 -15.36
CA SER A 73 15.96 -0.69 -16.25
C SER A 73 17.33 -0.57 -16.96
N ARG A 74 17.91 0.63 -16.98
CA ARG A 74 19.18 0.94 -17.63
C ARG A 74 20.32 1.22 -16.66
N GLY A 75 20.08 0.96 -15.34
CA GLY A 75 21.11 1.08 -14.31
C GLY A 75 21.12 2.38 -13.53
N GLU A 76 20.10 3.26 -13.69
CA GLU A 76 19.92 4.41 -12.79
C GLU A 76 19.72 3.90 -11.35
N SER A 77 20.31 4.59 -10.39
CA SER A 77 20.18 4.20 -9.00
C SER A 77 18.78 4.50 -8.45
N ILE A 78 18.33 3.68 -7.48
CA ILE A 78 17.07 3.90 -6.78
C ILE A 78 17.04 5.28 -6.12
N VAL A 79 18.18 5.75 -5.60
CA VAL A 79 18.31 7.03 -4.92
C VAL A 79 18.06 8.20 -5.89
N GLU A 80 18.63 8.15 -7.09
CA GLU A 80 18.43 9.18 -8.12
C GLU A 80 16.99 9.20 -8.60
N THR A 81 16.43 8.02 -8.93
CA THR A 81 15.04 7.88 -9.31
C THR A 81 14.07 8.40 -8.23
N ALA A 82 14.32 8.09 -6.95
CA ALA A 82 13.49 8.53 -5.83
C ALA A 82 13.51 10.05 -5.66
N ARG A 83 14.67 10.68 -5.81
CA ARG A 83 14.81 12.13 -5.78
C ARG A 83 14.07 12.78 -6.94
N MET A 84 14.26 12.26 -8.15
CA MET A 84 13.59 12.75 -9.35
C MET A 84 12.06 12.63 -9.22
N PHE A 85 11.53 11.49 -8.77
CA PHE A 85 10.10 11.31 -8.55
C PHE A 85 9.53 12.31 -7.55
N SER A 86 10.31 12.71 -6.54
CA SER A 86 9.89 13.68 -5.52
C SER A 86 9.62 15.09 -6.08
N PHE A 87 10.11 15.43 -7.28
CA PHE A 87 9.78 16.68 -7.96
C PHE A 87 8.47 16.64 -8.73
N TYR A 88 8.02 15.46 -9.14
CA TYR A 88 6.85 15.32 -10.03
C TYR A 88 5.63 14.73 -9.33
N LEU A 89 5.82 14.01 -8.22
CA LEU A 89 4.77 13.25 -7.55
C LEU A 89 4.53 13.76 -6.13
N ASP A 90 3.28 13.66 -5.68
CA ASP A 90 2.88 13.94 -4.29
C ASP A 90 2.90 12.68 -3.40
N ALA A 91 2.87 11.49 -4.00
CA ALA A 91 3.00 10.21 -3.32
C ALA A 91 3.38 9.12 -4.32
N LEU A 92 3.92 8.01 -3.83
CA LEU A 92 4.25 6.84 -4.64
C LEU A 92 3.64 5.57 -4.04
N VAL A 93 3.00 4.79 -4.88
CA VAL A 93 2.63 3.39 -4.64
C VAL A 93 3.69 2.53 -5.30
N TYR A 94 4.44 1.77 -4.51
CA TYR A 94 5.55 0.98 -5.01
C TYR A 94 5.32 -0.51 -4.80
N ARG A 95 5.42 -1.28 -5.88
CA ARG A 95 5.38 -2.75 -5.88
C ARG A 95 6.69 -3.29 -6.43
N THR A 96 7.42 -4.02 -5.59
CA THR A 96 8.74 -4.55 -5.91
C THR A 96 8.90 -5.97 -5.37
N ASP A 97 10.01 -6.61 -5.70
CA ASP A 97 10.42 -7.92 -5.17
C ASP A 97 11.48 -7.81 -4.08
N SER A 98 11.72 -6.62 -3.55
CA SER A 98 12.78 -6.39 -2.59
C SER A 98 12.40 -5.33 -1.56
N ASP A 99 12.44 -5.73 -0.30
CA ASP A 99 12.21 -4.83 0.83
C ASP A 99 13.35 -3.80 0.96
N SER A 100 14.58 -4.15 0.57
CA SER A 100 15.68 -3.17 0.54
C SER A 100 15.41 -2.04 -0.45
N LYS A 101 14.95 -2.35 -1.65
CA LYS A 101 14.64 -1.33 -2.67
C LYS A 101 13.58 -0.34 -2.19
N ILE A 102 12.50 -0.83 -1.57
CA ILE A 102 11.44 0.06 -1.10
C ILE A 102 11.91 0.93 0.06
N ASN A 103 12.76 0.39 0.94
CA ASN A 103 13.38 1.14 2.03
C ASN A 103 14.36 2.20 1.51
N ASP A 104 15.20 1.86 0.53
CA ASP A 104 16.15 2.80 -0.07
C ASP A 104 15.42 3.91 -0.81
N PHE A 105 14.34 3.56 -1.53
CA PHE A 105 13.47 4.54 -2.17
C PHE A 105 12.84 5.48 -1.15
N HIS A 106 12.33 4.95 -0.04
CA HIS A 106 11.71 5.72 1.03
C HIS A 106 12.72 6.69 1.68
N LYS A 107 13.93 6.23 2.00
CA LYS A 107 14.98 7.07 2.59
C LYS A 107 15.43 8.22 1.68
N ALA A 108 15.41 7.98 0.36
CA ALA A 108 15.89 8.95 -0.61
C ALA A 108 14.80 9.92 -1.11
N SER A 109 13.52 9.61 -0.88
CA SER A 109 12.39 10.42 -1.36
C SER A 109 11.86 11.36 -0.29
N ASN A 110 11.31 12.50 -0.72
CA ASN A 110 10.61 13.47 0.15
C ASN A 110 9.08 13.31 0.11
N ILE A 111 8.57 12.28 -0.56
CA ILE A 111 7.14 12.02 -0.70
C ILE A 111 6.73 10.75 0.04
N PRO A 112 5.46 10.62 0.47
CA PRO A 112 4.95 9.40 1.08
C PRO A 112 5.05 8.21 0.15
N ILE A 113 5.57 7.09 0.67
CA ILE A 113 5.63 5.81 -0.05
C ILE A 113 4.61 4.84 0.55
N ILE A 114 3.89 4.14 -0.32
CA ILE A 114 2.95 3.08 0.03
C ILE A 114 3.42 1.76 -0.58
N ASN A 115 3.72 0.80 0.28
CA ASN A 115 4.05 -0.55 -0.13
C ASN A 115 2.81 -1.27 -0.68
N ALA A 116 2.78 -1.52 -1.98
CA ALA A 116 1.73 -2.26 -2.67
C ALA A 116 2.02 -3.76 -2.81
N LEU A 117 3.12 -4.21 -2.38
CA LEU A 117 3.68 -5.53 -2.16
C LEU A 117 5.21 -5.45 -2.26
N SER A 118 5.88 -6.02 -1.29
CA SER A 118 7.30 -6.37 -1.32
C SER A 118 7.47 -7.88 -1.14
N ASP A 119 8.71 -8.35 -1.00
CA ASP A 119 8.96 -9.78 -0.79
C ASP A 119 8.41 -10.26 0.56
N LEU A 120 8.59 -9.47 1.62
CA LEU A 120 8.17 -9.82 2.97
C LEU A 120 6.73 -9.43 3.30
N GLU A 121 6.18 -8.37 2.71
CA GLU A 121 4.90 -7.82 3.16
C GLU A 121 3.98 -7.32 2.04
N HIS A 122 2.68 -7.34 2.36
CA HIS A 122 1.64 -6.66 1.60
C HIS A 122 0.71 -5.87 2.53
N PRO A 123 1.17 -4.73 3.09
CA PRO A 123 0.46 -4.00 4.15
C PRO A 123 -0.96 -3.60 3.75
N THR A 124 -1.15 -3.14 2.52
CA THR A 124 -2.48 -2.71 2.05
C THR A 124 -3.44 -3.87 1.87
N GLN A 125 -2.95 -5.06 1.51
CA GLN A 125 -3.77 -6.27 1.41
C GLN A 125 -4.24 -6.70 2.79
N ILE A 126 -3.33 -6.83 3.76
CA ILE A 126 -3.70 -7.34 5.09
C ILE A 126 -4.68 -6.40 5.82
N ILE A 127 -4.54 -5.08 5.66
CA ILE A 127 -5.51 -4.12 6.20
C ILE A 127 -6.88 -4.34 5.58
N SER A 128 -6.94 -4.61 4.27
CA SER A 128 -8.20 -4.91 3.57
C SER A 128 -8.81 -6.23 4.02
N ASP A 129 -7.99 -7.25 4.27
CA ASP A 129 -8.45 -8.56 4.76
C ASP A 129 -9.02 -8.45 6.17
N ILE A 130 -8.35 -7.73 7.07
CA ILE A 130 -8.83 -7.45 8.42
C ILE A 130 -10.15 -6.68 8.39
N PHE A 131 -10.27 -5.70 7.50
CA PHE A 131 -11.54 -4.97 7.32
C PHE A 131 -12.65 -5.91 6.83
N THR A 132 -12.37 -6.77 5.86
CA THR A 132 -13.31 -7.74 5.30
C THR A 132 -13.77 -8.75 6.36
N ILE A 133 -12.85 -9.30 7.13
CA ILE A 133 -13.15 -10.21 8.25
C ILE A 133 -14.06 -9.52 9.25
N LYS A 134 -13.73 -8.28 9.66
CA LYS A 134 -14.56 -7.49 10.57
C LYS A 134 -15.99 -7.28 10.04
N GLU A 135 -16.12 -7.02 8.74
CA GLU A 135 -17.41 -6.76 8.09
C GLU A 135 -18.24 -8.04 7.96
N VAL A 136 -17.63 -9.11 7.41
CA VAL A 136 -18.33 -10.39 7.16
C VAL A 136 -18.81 -11.03 8.46
N PHE A 137 -17.99 -11.06 9.47
CA PHE A 137 -18.34 -11.65 10.76
C PHE A 137 -19.07 -10.67 11.70
N ASN A 138 -19.38 -9.45 11.24
CA ASN A 138 -20.04 -8.40 12.02
C ASN A 138 -19.41 -8.20 13.41
N LYS A 139 -18.08 -8.27 13.50
CA LYS A 139 -17.35 -8.20 14.77
C LYS A 139 -17.06 -6.76 15.16
N LYS A 140 -17.65 -6.31 16.27
CA LYS A 140 -17.33 -5.00 16.86
C LYS A 140 -15.88 -4.97 17.40
N ASN A 141 -15.41 -6.09 17.95
CA ASN A 141 -14.08 -6.22 18.53
C ASN A 141 -13.23 -7.22 17.73
N ILE A 142 -12.28 -6.71 16.96
CA ILE A 142 -11.38 -7.50 16.13
C ILE A 142 -10.41 -8.36 16.96
N ARG A 143 -10.07 -7.95 18.18
CA ARG A 143 -9.19 -8.70 19.08
C ARG A 143 -9.75 -10.08 19.51
N LYS A 144 -11.05 -10.29 19.29
CA LYS A 144 -11.73 -11.57 19.63
C LYS A 144 -11.85 -12.51 18.43
N ILE A 145 -11.09 -12.27 17.36
CA ILE A 145 -11.11 -13.09 16.15
C ILE A 145 -9.89 -13.99 16.18
N ASN A 146 -10.11 -15.31 16.10
CA ASN A 146 -9.06 -16.29 15.90
C ASN A 146 -8.92 -16.54 14.39
N ILE A 147 -7.70 -16.42 13.88
CA ILE A 147 -7.37 -16.64 12.47
C ILE A 147 -6.40 -17.81 12.39
N CYS A 148 -6.70 -18.78 11.53
CA CYS A 148 -5.79 -19.85 11.19
C CYS A 148 -5.37 -19.67 9.72
N TYR A 149 -4.08 -19.57 9.47
CA TYR A 149 -3.52 -19.53 8.12
C TYR A 149 -2.96 -20.90 7.76
N ILE A 150 -3.39 -21.47 6.66
CA ILE A 150 -2.92 -22.75 6.14
C ILE A 150 -2.40 -22.51 4.73
N GLY A 151 -1.11 -22.68 4.51
CA GLY A 151 -0.43 -22.46 3.23
C GLY A 151 1.05 -22.16 3.41
N ASP A 152 1.70 -21.73 2.34
CA ASP A 152 3.12 -21.39 2.35
C ASP A 152 3.39 -20.14 3.19
N ALA A 153 4.55 -20.09 3.83
CA ALA A 153 5.04 -18.93 4.56
C ALA A 153 5.45 -17.82 3.56
N ASN A 154 4.48 -17.07 3.08
CA ASN A 154 4.66 -15.98 2.14
C ASN A 154 4.40 -14.60 2.79
N ASN A 155 4.51 -13.53 2.00
CA ASN A 155 4.27 -12.15 2.44
C ASN A 155 2.89 -11.92 3.09
N ILE A 156 1.86 -12.68 2.70
CA ILE A 156 0.53 -12.58 3.33
C ILE A 156 0.55 -13.20 4.73
N ALA A 157 1.15 -14.39 4.89
CA ALA A 157 1.30 -15.03 6.20
C ALA A 157 2.09 -14.14 7.18
N ILE A 158 3.21 -13.56 6.71
CA ILE A 158 4.03 -12.64 7.50
C ILE A 158 3.22 -11.40 7.88
N SER A 159 2.50 -10.80 6.95
CA SER A 159 1.66 -9.62 7.20
C SER A 159 0.54 -9.92 8.21
N PHE A 160 -0.07 -11.12 8.14
CA PHE A 160 -1.05 -11.57 9.15
C PHE A 160 -0.42 -11.69 10.54
N ALA A 161 0.76 -12.32 10.65
CA ALA A 161 1.45 -12.45 11.92
C ALA A 161 1.78 -11.08 12.55
N LYS A 162 2.26 -10.13 11.74
CA LYS A 162 2.56 -8.76 12.19
C LYS A 162 1.31 -8.03 12.68
N ILE A 163 0.24 -8.00 11.90
CA ILE A 163 -0.97 -7.30 12.30
C ILE A 163 -1.66 -7.93 13.51
N ALA A 164 -1.60 -9.26 13.63
CA ALA A 164 -2.13 -9.98 14.79
C ALA A 164 -1.36 -9.68 16.09
N LYS A 165 -0.06 -9.36 15.99
CA LYS A 165 0.74 -8.93 17.15
C LYS A 165 0.34 -7.54 17.65
N ILE A 166 -0.15 -6.68 16.75
CA ILE A 166 -0.50 -5.27 17.06
C ILE A 166 -1.93 -5.16 17.58
N LEU A 167 -2.86 -5.99 17.09
CA LEU A 167 -4.29 -5.98 17.40
C LEU A 167 -4.65 -6.94 18.54
#